data_fa17337fddc345c16da948345ab99d85
#
_entry.id   fa17337fddc345c16da948345ab99d85
#
_cell.length_a   1.000
_cell.length_b   1.000
_cell.length_c   1.000
_cell.angle_alpha   90.00
_cell.angle_beta   90.00
_cell.angle_gamma   90.00
#
_symmetry.space_group_name_H-M   'P 1'
#
loop_
_entity.id
_entity.type
_entity.pdbx_description
1 polymer ?
#
loop_
_entity_poly.entity_id
_entity_poly.type
_entity_poly.pdbx_seq_one_letter_code
_entity_poly.pdbx_strand_id
1 'polypeptide(L)'
;MSGESLERYFRLVQGARDKRPSGRLWCPAADVYRTENGWIVKVDLAGIEPGDIQVTLDGHDLRISGSRRDGTCGEGISHYQLEITYSRFEKMIQFPRSIEHATVERDYHHGLLILRLVEEEEGQKGRASAAGRR
;
A
#
# COMPACT_ATOMS: atom_id res chain seq x y z
N MET A 1 -28.73 -8.40 10.65
CA MET A 1 -28.28 -9.23 9.54
C MET A 1 -27.17 -10.15 10.03
N SER A 2 -27.18 -11.40 9.66
CA SER A 2 -26.15 -12.32 10.07
C SER A 2 -24.84 -11.99 9.36
N GLY A 3 -23.71 -12.46 9.93
CA GLY A 3 -22.43 -12.24 9.32
C GLY A 3 -22.32 -12.84 7.93
N GLU A 4 -22.92 -14.02 7.74
CA GLU A 4 -22.90 -14.67 6.44
C GLU A 4 -23.68 -13.89 5.39
N SER A 5 -24.82 -13.35 5.78
CA SER A 5 -25.63 -12.54 4.87
C SER A 5 -24.87 -11.27 4.48
N LEU A 6 -24.22 -10.66 5.45
CA LEU A 6 -23.46 -9.46 5.22
C LEU A 6 -22.30 -9.72 4.24
N GLU A 7 -21.58 -10.81 4.45
CA GLU A 7 -20.48 -11.16 3.56
C GLU A 7 -20.96 -11.44 2.15
N ARG A 8 -22.10 -12.12 2.03
CA ARG A 8 -22.66 -12.41 0.72
C ARG A 8 -23.04 -11.13 0.00
N TYR A 9 -23.69 -10.24 0.73
CA TYR A 9 -24.09 -8.96 0.17
C TYR A 9 -22.87 -8.16 -0.27
N PHE A 10 -21.84 -8.16 0.57
CA PHE A 10 -20.60 -7.45 0.27
C PHE A 10 -19.98 -7.97 -1.03
N ARG A 11 -19.98 -9.29 -1.20
CA ARG A 11 -19.43 -9.89 -2.42
C ARG A 11 -20.21 -9.48 -3.66
N LEU A 12 -21.53 -9.44 -3.53
CA LEU A 12 -22.36 -9.02 -4.65
C LEU A 12 -22.10 -7.57 -5.02
N VAL A 13 -21.98 -6.73 -4.02
CA VAL A 13 -21.69 -5.32 -4.25
C VAL A 13 -20.32 -5.16 -4.91
N GLN A 14 -19.32 -5.90 -4.44
CA GLN A 14 -18.00 -5.86 -5.03
C GLN A 14 -18.03 -6.33 -6.50
N GLY A 15 -18.74 -7.40 -6.76
CA GLY A 15 -18.90 -7.89 -8.12
C GLY A 15 -19.53 -6.86 -9.04
N ALA A 16 -20.53 -6.17 -8.54
CA ALA A 16 -21.18 -5.13 -9.32
C ALA A 16 -20.24 -3.96 -9.56
N ARG A 17 -19.44 -3.63 -8.56
CA ARG A 17 -18.48 -2.52 -8.69
C ARG A 17 -17.37 -2.85 -9.67
N ASP A 18 -16.95 -4.11 -9.71
CA ASP A 18 -15.89 -4.53 -10.61
C ASP A 18 -16.27 -4.35 -12.07
N LYS A 19 -17.55 -4.23 -12.35
CA LYS A 19 -18.02 -4.02 -13.72
C LYS A 19 -18.13 -2.56 -14.10
N ARG A 20 -17.78 -1.66 -13.20
CA ARG A 20 -17.82 -0.24 -13.49
C ARG A 20 -16.76 0.12 -14.52
N PRO A 21 -16.98 1.18 -15.28
CA PRO A 21 -15.96 1.64 -16.23
C PRO A 21 -14.64 1.95 -15.56
N SER A 22 -14.67 2.17 -14.26
CA SER A 22 -13.48 2.50 -13.47
C SER A 22 -12.75 1.26 -12.97
N GLY A 23 -13.00 0.08 -13.55
CA GLY A 23 -12.36 -1.16 -13.13
C GLY A 23 -10.85 -1.18 -13.31
N ARG A 24 -10.27 -0.13 -13.81
CA ARG A 24 -8.84 0.03 -13.92
C ARG A 24 -8.22 0.17 -12.54
N LEU A 25 -6.92 -0.12 -12.46
CA LEU A 25 -6.18 0.04 -11.22
C LEU A 25 -6.20 1.48 -10.75
N TRP A 26 -6.29 1.66 -9.46
CA TRP A 26 -6.12 2.94 -8.83
C TRP A 26 -4.63 3.15 -8.61
N CYS A 27 -4.10 4.27 -9.07
CA CYS A 27 -2.69 4.60 -8.88
C CYS A 27 -2.60 5.72 -7.84
N PRO A 28 -2.34 5.37 -6.59
CA PRO A 28 -2.31 6.38 -5.53
C PRO A 28 -1.12 7.32 -5.67
N ALA A 29 -1.27 8.52 -5.17
CA ALA A 29 -0.20 9.51 -5.17
C ALA A 29 0.82 9.15 -4.11
N ALA A 30 2.07 9.42 -4.41
CA ALA A 30 3.15 9.15 -3.48
C ALA A 30 4.18 10.28 -3.52
N ASP A 31 4.70 10.60 -2.35
CA ASP A 31 5.81 11.52 -2.20
C ASP A 31 7.04 10.74 -1.80
N VAL A 32 8.17 11.09 -2.37
CA VAL A 32 9.43 10.42 -2.06
C VAL A 32 10.44 11.48 -1.62
N TYR A 33 11.02 11.25 -0.45
CA TYR A 33 11.99 12.17 0.12
C TYR A 33 13.33 11.47 0.28
N ARG A 34 14.38 12.17 -0.07
CA ARG A 34 15.74 11.69 0.17
C ARG A 34 16.16 12.07 1.58
N THR A 35 16.67 11.10 2.32
CA THR A 35 17.25 11.36 3.64
C THR A 35 18.75 11.16 3.58
N GLU A 36 19.41 11.43 4.67
CA GLU A 36 20.86 11.28 4.72
C GLU A 36 21.30 9.86 4.42
N ASN A 37 20.56 8.89 4.92
CA ASN A 37 20.94 7.49 4.77
C ASN A 37 19.87 6.63 4.09
N GLY A 38 18.97 7.25 3.36
CA GLY A 38 17.94 6.47 2.69
C GLY A 38 16.82 7.32 2.13
N TRP A 39 15.61 6.85 2.32
CA TRP A 39 14.44 7.44 1.69
C TRP A 39 13.25 7.38 2.61
N ILE A 40 12.34 8.32 2.45
CA ILE A 40 11.01 8.24 3.05
C ILE A 40 10.02 8.27 1.91
N VAL A 41 9.10 7.31 1.91
CA VAL A 41 8.05 7.22 0.91
C VAL A 41 6.72 7.36 1.63
N LYS A 42 5.89 8.29 1.16
CA LYS A 42 4.55 8.47 1.71
C LYS A 42 3.55 8.21 0.59
N VAL A 43 2.60 7.34 0.85
CA VAL A 43 1.60 6.98 -0.15
C VAL A 43 0.22 7.29 0.41
N ASP A 44 -0.58 7.97 -0.38
CA ASP A 44 -1.94 8.31 0.02
C ASP A 44 -2.83 7.09 -0.17
N LEU A 45 -3.08 6.39 0.92
CA LEU A 45 -3.85 5.15 0.91
C LEU A 45 -4.99 5.19 1.92
N ALA A 46 -5.73 6.29 1.92
CA ALA A 46 -6.85 6.43 2.84
C ALA A 46 -7.88 5.33 2.63
N GLY A 47 -8.42 4.83 3.72
CA GLY A 47 -9.49 3.84 3.65
C GLY A 47 -9.04 2.42 3.38
N ILE A 48 -7.76 2.14 3.57
CA ILE A 48 -7.22 0.79 3.37
C ILE A 48 -6.92 0.17 4.73
N GLU A 49 -7.20 -1.11 4.87
CA GLU A 49 -6.75 -1.85 6.04
C GLU A 49 -5.25 -2.05 5.92
N PRO A 50 -4.46 -1.64 6.91
CA PRO A 50 -3.00 -1.77 6.80
C PRO A 50 -2.53 -3.18 6.47
N GLY A 51 -3.23 -4.20 6.98
CA GLY A 51 -2.86 -5.57 6.71
C GLY A 51 -3.05 -5.99 5.25
N ASP A 52 -3.79 -5.20 4.48
CA ASP A 52 -4.03 -5.49 3.07
C ASP A 52 -3.02 -4.81 2.16
N ILE A 53 -2.04 -4.13 2.74
CA ILE A 53 -1.02 -3.44 1.96
C ILE A 53 0.23 -4.30 1.89
N GLN A 54 0.65 -4.61 0.69
CA GLN A 54 1.87 -5.40 0.46
C GLN A 54 2.97 -4.49 -0.03
N VAL A 55 4.16 -4.68 0.52
CA VAL A 55 5.34 -3.89 0.17
C VAL A 55 6.44 -4.85 -0.22
N THR A 56 7.01 -4.67 -1.40
CA THR A 56 8.04 -5.54 -1.92
C THR A 56 9.21 -4.71 -2.43
N LEU A 57 10.41 -5.13 -2.08
CA LEU A 57 11.64 -4.54 -2.61
C LEU A 57 12.25 -5.52 -3.59
N ASP A 58 12.65 -5.02 -4.75
CA ASP A 58 13.26 -5.86 -5.76
C ASP A 58 14.25 -5.02 -6.57
N GLY A 59 15.53 -5.16 -6.26
CA GLY A 59 16.57 -4.38 -6.91
C GLY A 59 16.40 -2.91 -6.64
N HIS A 60 16.06 -2.16 -7.66
CA HIS A 60 15.84 -0.71 -7.57
C HIS A 60 14.38 -0.35 -7.35
N ASP A 61 13.51 -1.34 -7.32
CA ASP A 61 12.07 -1.10 -7.35
C ASP A 61 11.42 -1.35 -6.01
N LEU A 62 10.59 -0.40 -5.62
CA LEU A 62 9.70 -0.55 -4.47
C LEU A 62 8.29 -0.70 -5.03
N ARG A 63 7.63 -1.80 -4.71
CA ARG A 63 6.27 -2.05 -5.16
C ARG A 63 5.34 -2.06 -3.96
N ILE A 64 4.29 -1.28 -4.06
CA ILE A 64 3.26 -1.20 -3.03
C ILE A 64 1.95 -1.56 -3.69
N SER A 65 1.24 -2.53 -3.15
CA SER A 65 0.02 -3.00 -3.79
C SER A 65 -1.01 -3.41 -2.75
N GLY A 66 -2.24 -3.54 -3.20
CA GLY A 66 -3.34 -3.94 -2.34
C GLY A 66 -4.66 -3.63 -3.00
N SER A 67 -5.70 -3.57 -2.17
CA SER A 67 -7.06 -3.28 -2.63
C SER A 67 -7.74 -2.37 -1.64
N ARG A 68 -8.48 -1.40 -2.17
CA ARG A 68 -9.36 -0.59 -1.34
C ARG A 68 -10.77 -1.05 -1.59
N ARG A 69 -11.46 -1.42 -0.53
CA ARG A 69 -12.78 -2.01 -0.62
C ARG A 69 -13.81 -1.12 0.05
N ASP A 70 -15.00 -1.08 -0.56
CA ASP A 70 -16.11 -0.36 0.02
C ASP A 70 -16.80 -1.28 1.01
N GLY A 71 -16.75 -0.90 2.29
CA GLY A 71 -17.41 -1.69 3.33
C GLY A 71 -18.88 -1.33 3.52
N THR A 72 -19.40 -0.41 2.74
CA THR A 72 -20.78 0.01 2.87
C THR A 72 -21.69 -0.98 2.18
N CYS A 73 -22.45 -1.76 2.96
CA CYS A 73 -23.38 -2.74 2.43
C CYS A 73 -24.50 -2.92 3.44
N GLY A 74 -25.63 -3.44 2.95
CA GLY A 74 -26.77 -3.70 3.81
C GLY A 74 -28.07 -3.67 3.01
N GLU A 75 -29.13 -4.22 3.63
CA GLU A 75 -30.43 -4.17 3.03
C GLU A 75 -30.92 -2.73 2.98
N GLY A 76 -31.60 -2.38 1.91
CA GLY A 76 -32.15 -1.06 1.77
C GLY A 76 -31.15 -0.01 1.31
N ILE A 77 -29.92 -0.41 1.04
CA ILE A 77 -28.91 0.50 0.54
C ILE A 77 -28.84 0.38 -0.97
N SER A 78 -28.97 1.51 -1.65
CA SER A 78 -28.80 1.55 -3.09
C SER A 78 -27.76 2.61 -3.43
N HIS A 79 -27.16 2.45 -4.57
CA HIS A 79 -26.15 3.39 -5.01
C HIS A 79 -26.81 4.64 -5.58
N TYR A 80 -26.36 5.79 -5.18
CA TYR A 80 -26.86 7.04 -5.67
C TYR A 80 -25.79 7.78 -6.46
N GLN A 81 -24.64 8.00 -5.81
CA GLN A 81 -23.54 8.67 -6.45
C GLN A 81 -22.25 8.04 -5.92
N LEU A 82 -21.43 7.54 -6.83
CA LEU A 82 -20.23 6.80 -6.47
C LEU A 82 -19.02 7.45 -7.16
N GLU A 83 -18.22 8.15 -6.39
CA GLU A 83 -17.05 8.85 -6.92
C GLU A 83 -15.73 8.33 -6.37
N ILE A 84 -15.79 7.65 -5.21
CA ILE A 84 -14.55 7.12 -4.62
C ILE A 84 -14.18 5.84 -5.35
N THR A 85 -12.92 5.74 -5.72
CA THR A 85 -12.42 4.56 -6.41
C THR A 85 -12.14 3.44 -5.42
N TYR A 86 -12.86 2.34 -5.54
CA TYR A 86 -12.62 1.14 -4.76
C TYR A 86 -12.13 0.07 -5.71
N SER A 87 -10.85 -0.18 -5.71
CA SER A 87 -10.26 -1.13 -6.63
C SER A 87 -8.89 -1.55 -6.11
N ARG A 88 -8.28 -2.44 -6.85
CA ARG A 88 -6.88 -2.78 -6.61
C ARG A 88 -6.02 -1.57 -6.94
N PHE A 89 -4.91 -1.49 -6.26
CA PHE A 89 -3.94 -0.44 -6.56
C PHE A 89 -2.56 -1.06 -6.65
N GLU A 90 -1.71 -0.37 -7.37
CA GLU A 90 -0.32 -0.74 -7.46
C GLU A 90 0.48 0.54 -7.67
N LYS A 91 1.55 0.68 -6.91
CA LYS A 91 2.45 1.81 -7.03
C LYS A 91 3.85 1.27 -7.13
N MET A 92 4.54 1.66 -8.17
CA MET A 92 5.92 1.28 -8.38
C MET A 92 6.79 2.52 -8.29
N ILE A 93 7.81 2.47 -7.48
CA ILE A 93 8.76 3.57 -7.35
C ILE A 93 10.13 3.00 -7.65
N GLN A 94 10.83 3.64 -8.59
CA GLN A 94 12.15 3.20 -8.99
C GLN A 94 13.18 4.16 -8.42
N PHE A 95 14.19 3.59 -7.79
CA PHE A 95 15.23 4.37 -7.14
C PHE A 95 16.50 4.35 -7.97
N PRO A 96 17.36 5.36 -7.79
CA PRO A 96 18.60 5.43 -8.59
C PRO A 96 19.63 4.38 -8.22
N ARG A 97 19.49 3.79 -7.01
CA ARG A 97 20.39 2.74 -6.54
C ARG A 97 19.56 1.60 -6.03
N SER A 98 20.18 0.44 -5.88
CA SER A 98 19.49 -0.71 -5.34
C SER A 98 19.05 -0.44 -3.90
N ILE A 99 17.82 -0.81 -3.61
CA ILE A 99 17.26 -0.72 -2.26
C ILE A 99 16.99 -2.11 -1.71
N GLU A 100 17.50 -3.12 -2.38
CA GLU A 100 17.16 -4.51 -2.06
C GLU A 100 17.53 -4.89 -0.64
N HIS A 101 18.60 -4.33 -0.12
CA HIS A 101 19.07 -4.64 1.22
C HIS A 101 18.74 -3.56 2.24
N ALA A 102 17.90 -2.61 1.87
CA ALA A 102 17.52 -1.56 2.79
C ALA A 102 16.63 -2.12 3.89
N THR A 103 16.76 -1.54 5.07
CA THR A 103 15.85 -1.83 6.16
C THR A 103 14.59 -1.00 5.97
N VAL A 104 13.44 -1.62 6.12
CA VAL A 104 12.17 -0.94 5.91
C VAL A 104 11.41 -0.86 7.22
N GLU A 105 11.08 0.37 7.62
CA GLU A 105 10.15 0.60 8.71
C GLU A 105 8.86 1.11 8.10
N ARG A 106 7.73 0.57 8.54
CA ARG A 106 6.46 0.99 7.95
C ARG A 106 5.50 1.43 9.02
N ASP A 107 4.74 2.44 8.69
CA ASP A 107 3.73 3.00 9.57
C ASP A 107 2.55 3.43 8.72
N TYR A 108 1.35 3.29 9.26
CA TYR A 108 0.15 3.73 8.56
C TYR A 108 -0.58 4.69 9.50
N HIS A 109 -0.69 5.94 9.08
CA HIS A 109 -1.17 6.99 9.96
C HIS A 109 -1.97 8.00 9.16
N HIS A 110 -3.16 8.28 9.60
CA HIS A 110 -4.04 9.26 8.96
C HIS A 110 -4.25 8.99 7.47
N GLY A 111 -4.36 7.72 7.11
CA GLY A 111 -4.56 7.34 5.72
C GLY A 111 -3.32 7.37 4.87
N LEU A 112 -2.17 7.65 5.46
CA LEU A 112 -0.91 7.66 4.74
C LEU A 112 -0.07 6.48 5.15
N LEU A 113 0.42 5.75 4.17
CA LEU A 113 1.42 4.72 4.41
C LEU A 113 2.77 5.41 4.35
N ILE A 114 3.54 5.27 5.40
CA ILE A 114 4.85 5.89 5.47
C ILE A 114 5.88 4.78 5.57
N LEU A 115 6.80 4.76 4.63
CA LEU A 115 7.88 3.79 4.59
C LEU A 115 9.20 4.51 4.75
N ARG A 116 9.99 4.08 5.71
CA ARG A 116 11.34 4.60 5.87
C ARG A 116 12.30 3.52 5.42
N LEU A 117 13.07 3.83 4.41
CA LEU A 117 14.05 2.92 3.85
C LEU A 117 15.44 3.41 4.28
N VAL A 118 16.14 2.58 5.01
CA VAL A 118 17.49 2.92 5.46
C VAL A 118 18.45 2.03 4.71
N GLU A 119 19.28 2.66 3.88
CA GLU A 119 20.27 1.96 3.10
C GLU A 119 21.51 1.71 3.96
N GLU A 120 22.07 0.53 3.81
CA GLU A 120 23.32 0.22 4.46
C GLU A 120 24.44 0.46 3.46
N GLU A 121 25.44 1.21 3.88
CA GLU A 121 26.62 1.34 3.08
C GLU A 121 27.37 0.02 3.12
N GLU A 122 28.08 -0.29 2.05
CA GLU A 122 28.78 -1.55 1.95
C GLU A 122 29.73 -1.77 3.12
N GLY A 123 30.46 -0.74 3.48
CA GLY A 123 31.37 -0.81 4.61
C GLY A 123 30.64 -1.01 5.93
N GLN A 124 29.53 -0.30 6.10
CA GLN A 124 28.72 -0.42 7.30
C GLN A 124 28.09 -1.80 7.40
N LYS A 125 27.65 -2.33 6.29
CA LYS A 125 27.05 -3.64 6.26
C LYS A 125 28.05 -4.69 6.75
N GLY A 126 29.27 -4.65 6.25
CA GLY A 126 30.28 -5.57 6.69
C GLY A 126 30.59 -5.40 8.16
N ARG A 127 30.68 -4.15 8.58
CA ARG A 127 30.96 -3.84 9.97
C ARG A 127 29.84 -4.26 10.89
N ALA A 128 28.60 -4.00 10.47
CA ALA A 128 27.44 -4.37 11.26
C ALA A 128 27.37 -5.87 11.44
N SER A 129 27.65 -6.61 10.39
CA SER A 129 27.68 -8.05 10.47
C SER A 129 28.73 -8.52 11.46
N ALA A 130 29.92 -7.97 11.36
CA ALA A 130 31.01 -8.36 12.24
C ALA A 130 30.73 -7.98 13.67
N ALA A 131 30.22 -6.80 13.89
CA ALA A 131 29.95 -6.29 15.23
C ALA A 131 28.64 -6.80 15.79
N GLY A 132 27.82 -7.31 14.95
CA GLY A 132 26.48 -7.70 15.38
C GLY A 132 25.59 -6.54 15.66
N ARG A 133 25.93 -5.32 15.17
CA ARG A 133 25.38 -4.17 15.29
C ARG A 133 25.24 -3.14 15.53
N ARG A 134 25.01 -2.75 15.58
CA ARG A 134 24.87 -1.40 15.82
C ARG A 134 23.56 -0.86 15.69
#